data_2361ffa8d5234717a36974fe39c9eb51
#
_entry.id   2361ffa8d5234717a36974fe39c9eb51
#
_cell.length_a   1.000
_cell.length_b   1.000
_cell.length_c   1.000
_cell.angle_alpha   90.00
_cell.angle_beta   90.00
_cell.angle_gamma   90.00
#
_symmetry.space_group_name_H-M   'P 1'
#
loop_
_entity.id
_entity.type
_entity.pdbx_description
1 polymer ?
#
loop_
_entity_poly.entity_id
_entity_poly.type
_entity_poly.pdbx_seq_one_letter_code
_entity_poly.pdbx_strand_id
1 'polypeptide(L)'
;MVERIMDPNNIRADHLERYNFAVKKIKELVSKPADILDIGCGIGYGSYILHNMLNCGVDCIDKSTEAHAIYLKSYADKAPRINYMVEDFTKLDTEKLPVSYDAVVSFEFIEHIPPDLAQGGFDLAGEKSDIFIVSSPNECVRPHQLPPVNEFHYKHYTPVEFEAMGKQGGFTDVDFFCQTSGKHYMVRPGLEQGKFMIGVFTKSKVLGRGMGTLDLQVRGHI
;
A
#
# COMPACT_ATOMS: atom_id res chain seq x y z
N MET A 1 22.46 8.01 0.82
CA MET A 1 22.04 7.60 2.18
C MET A 1 20.65 7.01 2.04
N VAL A 2 20.54 5.72 2.25
CA VAL A 2 19.25 4.99 2.05
C VAL A 2 18.24 5.56 3.03
N GLU A 3 17.10 6.01 2.54
CA GLU A 3 15.95 6.42 3.37
C GLU A 3 15.21 5.20 3.94
N ARG A 4 15.98 4.17 4.28
CA ARG A 4 15.49 2.93 4.80
C ARG A 4 15.31 3.06 6.31
N ILE A 5 14.09 2.89 6.79
CA ILE A 5 13.84 2.77 8.22
C ILE A 5 14.48 1.47 8.69
N MET A 6 15.54 1.58 9.47
CA MET A 6 16.29 0.43 10.00
C MET A 6 16.20 0.33 11.53
N ASP A 7 15.58 1.31 12.18
CA ASP A 7 15.38 1.33 13.63
C ASP A 7 13.90 1.14 13.98
N PRO A 8 13.51 -0.03 14.53
CA PRO A 8 12.13 -0.30 14.92
C PRO A 8 11.61 0.58 16.07
N ASN A 9 12.52 1.28 16.78
CA ASN A 9 12.14 2.19 17.87
C ASN A 9 11.98 3.64 17.39
N ASN A 10 12.32 3.94 16.14
CA ASN A 10 12.29 5.30 15.60
C ASN A 10 11.60 5.37 14.22
N ILE A 11 10.40 4.81 14.15
CA ILE A 11 9.59 4.87 12.93
C ILE A 11 8.90 6.23 12.84
N ARG A 12 9.05 6.90 11.71
CA ARG A 12 8.45 8.22 11.47
C ARG A 12 6.93 8.15 11.53
N ALA A 13 6.30 9.19 12.08
CA ALA A 13 4.85 9.27 12.24
C ALA A 13 4.09 9.21 10.90
N ASP A 14 4.65 9.79 9.83
CA ASP A 14 4.05 9.74 8.50
C ASP A 14 4.04 8.32 7.90
N HIS A 15 5.03 7.49 8.22
CA HIS A 15 5.06 6.09 7.81
C HIS A 15 4.06 5.24 8.60
N LEU A 16 3.97 5.44 9.91
CA LEU A 16 2.96 4.77 10.75
C LEU A 16 1.54 5.12 10.30
N GLU A 17 1.30 6.38 9.96
CA GLU A 17 -0.01 6.86 9.54
C GLU A 17 -0.50 6.20 8.25
N ARG A 18 0.39 5.90 7.28
CA ARG A 18 -0.02 5.18 6.05
C ARG A 18 -0.58 3.79 6.36
N TYR A 19 0.06 3.04 7.27
CA TYR A 19 -0.44 1.73 7.68
C TYR A 19 -1.72 1.83 8.52
N ASN A 20 -1.83 2.82 9.41
CA ASN A 20 -3.07 3.09 10.14
C ASN A 20 -4.23 3.45 9.19
N PHE A 21 -3.94 4.25 8.16
CA PHE A 21 -4.89 4.56 7.11
C PHE A 21 -5.31 3.29 6.33
N ALA A 22 -4.35 2.43 5.95
CA ALA A 22 -4.66 1.16 5.29
C ALA A 22 -5.55 0.27 6.16
N VAL A 23 -5.23 0.12 7.45
CA VAL A 23 -6.07 -0.62 8.40
C VAL A 23 -7.50 -0.09 8.41
N LYS A 24 -7.67 1.23 8.46
CA LYS A 24 -9.00 1.87 8.42
C LYS A 24 -9.72 1.54 7.13
N LYS A 25 -9.07 1.71 5.98
CA LYS A 25 -9.67 1.44 4.67
C LYS A 25 -10.03 -0.02 4.46
N ILE A 26 -9.17 -0.94 4.86
CA ILE A 26 -9.45 -2.37 4.77
C ILE A 26 -10.67 -2.72 5.64
N LYS A 27 -10.79 -2.19 6.86
CA LYS A 27 -11.98 -2.41 7.71
C LYS A 27 -13.27 -1.82 7.13
N GLU A 28 -13.18 -0.74 6.35
CA GLU A 28 -14.33 -0.14 5.66
C GLU A 28 -14.80 -1.03 4.49
N LEU A 29 -13.85 -1.69 3.79
CA LEU A 29 -14.11 -2.46 2.57
C LEU A 29 -14.30 -3.96 2.81
N VAL A 30 -13.67 -4.51 3.85
CA VAL A 30 -13.69 -5.95 4.18
C VAL A 30 -14.12 -6.14 5.63
N SER A 31 -15.25 -6.82 5.83
CA SER A 31 -15.81 -7.01 7.18
C SER A 31 -14.92 -7.83 8.12
N LYS A 32 -14.20 -8.80 7.59
CA LYS A 32 -13.28 -9.68 8.36
C LYS A 32 -12.14 -10.14 7.46
N PRO A 33 -11.08 -9.35 7.33
CA PRO A 33 -9.93 -9.75 6.51
C PRO A 33 -9.22 -10.94 7.13
N ALA A 34 -8.84 -11.91 6.30
CA ALA A 34 -8.11 -13.11 6.69
C ALA A 34 -6.62 -12.99 6.38
N ASP A 35 -6.29 -12.54 5.16
CA ASP A 35 -4.92 -12.49 4.66
C ASP A 35 -4.65 -11.23 3.82
N ILE A 36 -3.50 -10.60 4.06
CA ILE A 36 -3.04 -9.37 3.38
C ILE A 36 -1.65 -9.63 2.76
N LEU A 37 -1.39 -9.04 1.60
CA LEU A 37 -0.05 -8.99 1.02
C LEU A 37 0.55 -7.59 1.19
N ASP A 38 1.77 -7.50 1.75
CA ASP A 38 2.52 -6.24 1.94
C ASP A 38 3.79 -6.26 1.08
N ILE A 39 3.80 -5.48 -0.01
CA ILE A 39 4.91 -5.46 -0.99
C ILE A 39 5.86 -4.31 -0.66
N GLY A 40 7.16 -4.63 -0.49
CA GLY A 40 8.18 -3.66 -0.07
C GLY A 40 8.09 -3.35 1.42
N CYS A 41 7.89 -4.37 2.24
CA CYS A 41 7.59 -4.25 3.67
C CYS A 41 8.75 -3.71 4.55
N GLY A 42 9.97 -3.61 4.00
CA GLY A 42 11.15 -3.19 4.75
C GLY A 42 11.38 -4.04 5.99
N ILE A 43 11.55 -3.41 7.16
CA ILE A 43 11.78 -4.12 8.43
C ILE A 43 10.50 -4.77 9.02
N GLY A 44 9.38 -4.79 8.30
CA GLY A 44 8.16 -5.49 8.67
C GLY A 44 7.29 -4.80 9.73
N TYR A 45 7.58 -3.55 10.11
CA TYR A 45 6.75 -2.84 11.11
C TYR A 45 5.31 -2.62 10.63
N GLY A 46 5.15 -2.37 9.34
CA GLY A 46 3.85 -2.15 8.71
C GLY A 46 3.03 -3.44 8.69
N SER A 47 3.65 -4.54 8.26
CA SER A 47 3.05 -5.88 8.30
C SER A 47 2.64 -6.25 9.73
N TYR A 48 3.46 -5.88 10.73
CA TYR A 48 3.12 -6.05 12.15
C TYR A 48 1.87 -5.24 12.57
N ILE A 49 1.74 -4.00 12.10
CA ILE A 49 0.54 -3.18 12.36
C ILE A 49 -0.70 -3.82 11.71
N LEU A 50 -0.61 -4.22 10.44
CA LEU A 50 -1.70 -4.90 9.72
C LEU A 50 -2.13 -6.16 10.47
N HIS A 51 -1.19 -7.04 10.81
CA HIS A 51 -1.47 -8.26 11.55
C HIS A 51 -2.23 -8.00 12.85
N ASN A 52 -1.72 -7.11 13.70
CA ASN A 52 -2.32 -6.87 15.01
C ASN A 52 -3.67 -6.13 14.95
N MET A 53 -3.77 -5.12 14.09
CA MET A 53 -4.95 -4.26 14.05
C MET A 53 -6.11 -4.90 13.28
N LEU A 54 -5.83 -5.81 12.33
CA LEU A 54 -6.82 -6.55 11.55
C LEU A 54 -7.04 -7.97 12.08
N ASN A 55 -6.15 -8.46 12.93
CA ASN A 55 -6.11 -9.85 13.41
C ASN A 55 -6.09 -10.86 12.22
N CYS A 56 -5.26 -10.60 11.21
CA CYS A 56 -5.17 -11.35 9.95
C CYS A 56 -3.79 -11.98 9.75
N GLY A 57 -3.64 -12.90 8.79
CA GLY A 57 -2.37 -13.31 8.24
C GLY A 57 -1.76 -12.20 7.38
N VAL A 58 -0.44 -12.12 7.28
CA VAL A 58 0.24 -11.19 6.38
C VAL A 58 1.39 -11.90 5.71
N ASP A 59 1.35 -12.03 4.40
CA ASP A 59 2.52 -12.30 3.60
C ASP A 59 3.21 -10.97 3.29
N CYS A 60 4.52 -10.88 3.51
CA CYS A 60 5.23 -9.65 3.21
C CYS A 60 6.55 -9.93 2.49
N ILE A 61 6.90 -9.02 1.57
CA ILE A 61 8.01 -9.20 0.63
C ILE A 61 8.95 -8.00 0.72
N ASP A 62 10.23 -8.26 0.94
CA ASP A 62 11.32 -7.29 0.72
C ASP A 62 12.60 -8.04 0.36
N LYS A 63 13.43 -7.45 -0.51
CA LYS A 63 14.69 -8.08 -0.94
C LYS A 63 15.83 -7.97 0.07
N SER A 64 15.67 -7.16 1.12
CA SER A 64 16.74 -6.86 2.07
C SER A 64 16.88 -7.93 3.15
N THR A 65 17.98 -8.64 3.13
CA THR A 65 18.38 -9.56 4.21
C THR A 65 18.61 -8.82 5.54
N GLU A 66 19.09 -7.57 5.50
CA GLU A 66 19.31 -6.75 6.70
C GLU A 66 17.97 -6.35 7.32
N ALA A 67 17.00 -5.97 6.49
CA ALA A 67 15.64 -5.66 6.97
C ALA A 67 14.98 -6.88 7.59
N HIS A 68 15.11 -8.05 6.95
CA HIS A 68 14.63 -9.31 7.50
C HIS A 68 15.27 -9.66 8.85
N ALA A 69 16.58 -9.45 9.02
CA ALA A 69 17.26 -9.68 10.31
C ALA A 69 16.68 -8.80 11.43
N ILE A 70 16.30 -7.55 11.12
CA ILE A 70 15.63 -6.65 12.07
C ILE A 70 14.22 -7.15 12.36
N TYR A 71 13.46 -7.58 11.34
CA TYR A 71 12.13 -8.19 11.50
C TYR A 71 12.18 -9.37 12.47
N LEU A 72 13.09 -10.32 12.24
CA LEU A 72 13.23 -11.50 13.10
C LEU A 72 13.46 -11.12 14.58
N LYS A 73 14.31 -10.12 14.82
CA LYS A 73 14.62 -9.66 16.19
C LYS A 73 13.48 -8.88 16.85
N SER A 74 12.66 -8.15 16.07
CA SER A 74 11.76 -7.15 16.62
C SER A 74 10.29 -7.57 16.63
N TYR A 75 9.89 -8.38 15.66
CA TYR A 75 8.46 -8.64 15.37
C TYR A 75 8.09 -10.12 15.26
N ALA A 76 8.99 -11.01 14.81
CA ALA A 76 8.65 -12.40 14.48
C ALA A 76 7.95 -13.14 15.64
N ASP A 77 8.49 -13.07 16.84
CA ASP A 77 7.93 -13.73 18.03
C ASP A 77 6.57 -13.16 18.46
N LYS A 78 6.24 -11.93 18.03
CA LYS A 78 5.01 -11.20 18.41
C LYS A 78 3.90 -11.35 17.38
N ALA A 79 4.21 -11.83 16.18
CA ALA A 79 3.30 -11.90 15.06
C ALA A 79 3.45 -13.22 14.28
N PRO A 80 2.99 -14.34 14.85
CA PRO A 80 3.27 -15.68 14.32
C PRO A 80 2.56 -15.98 12.99
N ARG A 81 1.63 -15.13 12.55
CA ARG A 81 0.96 -15.27 11.25
C ARG A 81 1.49 -14.30 10.19
N ILE A 82 2.71 -13.76 10.38
CA ILE A 82 3.42 -13.03 9.34
C ILE A 82 4.42 -13.97 8.70
N ASN A 83 4.30 -14.15 7.39
CA ASN A 83 5.25 -14.87 6.57
C ASN A 83 6.10 -13.86 5.80
N TYR A 84 7.34 -13.65 6.26
CA TYR A 84 8.27 -12.72 5.62
C TYR A 84 9.11 -13.43 4.56
N MET A 85 8.97 -13.03 3.31
CA MET A 85 9.71 -13.55 2.17
C MET A 85 10.83 -12.59 1.77
N VAL A 86 12.07 -13.08 1.79
CA VAL A 86 13.25 -12.33 1.30
C VAL A 86 13.38 -12.59 -0.19
N GLU A 87 12.69 -11.78 -0.98
CA GLU A 87 12.60 -11.97 -2.44
C GLU A 87 12.69 -10.62 -3.18
N ASP A 88 13.32 -10.63 -4.33
CA ASP A 88 13.28 -9.51 -5.25
C ASP A 88 11.93 -9.53 -5.98
N PHE A 89 11.08 -8.53 -5.72
CA PHE A 89 9.76 -8.41 -6.32
C PHE A 89 9.78 -8.57 -7.85
N THR A 90 10.81 -8.04 -8.52
CA THR A 90 10.91 -8.09 -10.00
C THR A 90 11.20 -9.50 -10.56
N LYS A 91 11.49 -10.46 -9.67
CA LYS A 91 11.79 -11.86 -9.98
C LYS A 91 10.89 -12.83 -9.22
N LEU A 92 9.87 -12.30 -8.57
CA LEU A 92 8.98 -13.08 -7.72
C LEU A 92 8.25 -14.14 -8.54
N ASP A 93 8.30 -15.37 -8.07
CA ASP A 93 7.47 -16.45 -8.56
C ASP A 93 6.09 -16.34 -7.88
N THR A 94 5.13 -15.78 -8.61
CA THR A 94 3.77 -15.51 -8.08
C THR A 94 2.95 -16.77 -7.81
N GLU A 95 3.36 -17.93 -8.33
CA GLU A 95 2.73 -19.23 -8.05
C GLU A 95 2.98 -19.70 -6.60
N LYS A 96 4.03 -19.17 -5.95
CA LYS A 96 4.31 -19.43 -4.53
C LYS A 96 3.41 -18.67 -3.57
N LEU A 97 2.72 -17.63 -4.06
CA LEU A 97 1.78 -16.86 -3.29
C LEU A 97 0.40 -17.55 -3.25
N PRO A 98 -0.39 -17.32 -2.19
CA PRO A 98 -1.81 -17.67 -2.19
C PRO A 98 -2.54 -17.21 -3.43
N VAL A 99 -3.64 -17.90 -3.76
CA VAL A 99 -4.45 -17.58 -4.93
C VAL A 99 -5.05 -16.17 -4.85
N SER A 100 -5.40 -15.73 -3.63
CA SER A 100 -5.95 -14.40 -3.40
C SER A 100 -5.68 -13.89 -1.99
N TYR A 101 -5.70 -12.56 -1.86
CA TYR A 101 -5.67 -11.82 -0.60
C TYR A 101 -6.90 -10.91 -0.49
N ASP A 102 -7.30 -10.55 0.73
CA ASP A 102 -8.37 -9.58 0.97
C ASP A 102 -7.97 -8.16 0.57
N ALA A 103 -6.69 -7.82 0.72
CA ALA A 103 -6.10 -6.60 0.20
C ALA A 103 -4.60 -6.78 -0.08
N VAL A 104 -4.08 -5.97 -1.00
CA VAL A 104 -2.64 -5.77 -1.19
C VAL A 104 -2.30 -4.35 -0.73
N VAL A 105 -1.17 -4.17 -0.06
CA VAL A 105 -0.63 -2.87 0.30
C VAL A 105 0.80 -2.72 -0.19
N SER A 106 1.21 -1.48 -0.53
CA SER A 106 2.58 -1.16 -0.92
C SER A 106 2.86 0.33 -0.70
N PHE A 107 3.74 0.68 0.22
CA PHE A 107 3.99 2.07 0.57
C PHE A 107 5.43 2.49 0.33
N GLU A 108 5.61 3.58 -0.47
CA GLU A 108 6.92 4.14 -0.82
C GLU A 108 7.87 3.05 -1.36
N PHE A 109 7.37 2.26 -2.28
CA PHE A 109 8.09 1.14 -2.87
C PHE A 109 8.18 1.24 -4.40
N ILE A 110 7.09 1.60 -5.07
CA ILE A 110 6.99 1.56 -6.53
C ILE A 110 7.99 2.48 -7.23
N GLU A 111 8.37 3.60 -6.60
CA GLU A 111 9.40 4.53 -7.08
C GLU A 111 10.81 3.93 -7.08
N HIS A 112 11.03 2.85 -6.33
CA HIS A 112 12.29 2.09 -6.26
C HIS A 112 12.35 0.95 -7.29
N ILE A 113 11.33 0.80 -8.11
CA ILE A 113 11.28 -0.20 -9.18
C ILE A 113 11.59 0.49 -10.52
N PRO A 114 12.43 -0.12 -11.38
CA PRO A 114 12.63 0.40 -12.73
C PRO A 114 11.29 0.64 -13.44
N PRO A 115 11.10 1.77 -14.14
CA PRO A 115 9.80 2.16 -14.68
C PRO A 115 9.15 1.14 -15.62
N ASP A 116 9.96 0.38 -16.35
CA ASP A 116 9.53 -0.71 -17.23
C ASP A 116 9.00 -1.95 -16.49
N LEU A 117 9.34 -2.10 -15.21
CA LEU A 117 8.90 -3.20 -14.35
C LEU A 117 7.84 -2.77 -13.31
N ALA A 118 7.65 -1.46 -13.12
CA ALA A 118 6.78 -0.94 -12.07
C ALA A 118 5.30 -1.33 -12.27
N GLN A 119 4.85 -1.49 -13.51
CA GLN A 119 3.49 -1.98 -13.81
C GLN A 119 3.21 -3.33 -13.17
N GLY A 120 4.22 -4.20 -13.03
CA GLY A 120 4.09 -5.52 -12.41
C GLY A 120 3.55 -5.48 -10.98
N GLY A 121 3.73 -4.37 -10.24
CA GLY A 121 3.14 -4.18 -8.91
C GLY A 121 1.62 -4.07 -8.95
N PHE A 122 1.10 -3.34 -9.92
CA PHE A 122 -0.34 -3.21 -10.13
C PHE A 122 -0.96 -4.47 -10.72
N ASP A 123 -0.24 -5.14 -11.64
CA ASP A 123 -0.70 -6.38 -12.25
C ASP A 123 -0.80 -7.50 -11.20
N LEU A 124 0.23 -7.66 -10.36
CA LEU A 124 0.20 -8.62 -9.24
C LEU A 124 -0.92 -8.29 -8.26
N ALA A 125 -1.04 -7.03 -7.85
CA ALA A 125 -2.10 -6.62 -6.94
C ALA A 125 -3.49 -6.92 -7.52
N GLY A 126 -3.71 -6.63 -8.80
CA GLY A 126 -4.96 -6.91 -9.49
C GLY A 126 -5.22 -8.40 -9.71
N GLU A 127 -4.18 -9.21 -9.95
CA GLU A 127 -4.34 -10.67 -10.01
C GLU A 127 -4.78 -11.24 -8.65
N LYS A 128 -4.15 -10.77 -7.57
CA LYS A 128 -4.27 -11.36 -6.23
C LYS A 128 -5.35 -10.76 -5.36
N SER A 129 -5.89 -9.56 -5.68
CA SER A 129 -6.88 -8.90 -4.82
C SER A 129 -7.84 -8.01 -5.61
N ASP A 130 -8.97 -7.72 -4.99
CA ASP A 130 -9.92 -6.69 -5.45
C ASP A 130 -9.63 -5.31 -4.81
N ILE A 131 -8.65 -5.23 -3.88
CA ILE A 131 -8.27 -4.01 -3.17
C ILE A 131 -6.75 -3.84 -3.21
N PHE A 132 -6.29 -2.69 -3.69
CA PHE A 132 -4.87 -2.31 -3.63
C PHE A 132 -4.71 -0.92 -3.05
N ILE A 133 -3.93 -0.79 -1.97
CA ILE A 133 -3.62 0.49 -1.33
C ILE A 133 -2.13 0.76 -1.51
N VAL A 134 -1.81 1.78 -2.29
CA VAL A 134 -0.43 2.04 -2.70
C VAL A 134 -0.07 3.51 -2.55
N SER A 135 1.16 3.82 -2.10
CA SER A 135 1.67 5.18 -2.08
C SER A 135 2.97 5.34 -2.86
N SER A 136 3.19 6.58 -3.29
CA SER A 136 4.44 7.02 -3.91
C SER A 136 4.58 8.54 -3.76
N PRO A 137 5.79 9.12 -3.88
CA PRO A 137 5.94 10.56 -4.06
C PRO A 137 5.09 11.07 -5.22
N ASN A 138 4.37 12.17 -4.99
CA ASN A 138 3.52 12.81 -6.00
C ASN A 138 4.36 13.70 -6.91
N GLU A 139 4.57 13.28 -8.15
CA GLU A 139 5.36 14.03 -9.15
C GLU A 139 4.86 15.47 -9.34
N CYS A 140 3.55 15.71 -9.26
CA CYS A 140 2.96 17.04 -9.42
C CYS A 140 3.33 18.02 -8.30
N VAL A 141 3.70 17.52 -7.11
CA VAL A 141 4.00 18.33 -5.91
C VAL A 141 5.48 18.20 -5.48
N ARG A 142 6.07 17.04 -5.71
CA ARG A 142 7.47 16.72 -5.43
C ARG A 142 8.11 16.13 -6.69
N PRO A 143 8.47 16.94 -7.68
CA PRO A 143 9.05 16.45 -8.94
C PRO A 143 10.33 15.65 -8.70
N HIS A 144 10.47 14.57 -9.46
CA HIS A 144 11.72 13.81 -9.50
C HIS A 144 12.83 14.67 -10.13
N GLN A 145 13.95 14.77 -9.45
CA GLN A 145 15.09 15.58 -9.88
C GLN A 145 16.19 14.71 -10.48
N LEU A 146 16.97 15.27 -11.40
CA LEU A 146 18.17 14.64 -11.96
C LEU A 146 19.39 15.54 -11.72
N PRO A 147 20.42 15.08 -10.95
CA PRO A 147 20.46 13.78 -10.26
C PRO A 147 19.40 13.68 -9.15
N PRO A 148 18.89 12.47 -8.86
CA PRO A 148 17.82 12.29 -7.89
C PRO A 148 18.31 12.66 -6.47
N VAL A 149 17.45 13.33 -5.69
CA VAL A 149 17.71 13.63 -4.26
C VAL A 149 17.84 12.32 -3.46
N ASN A 150 17.03 11.31 -3.80
CA ASN A 150 17.18 9.94 -3.34
C ASN A 150 17.71 9.11 -4.52
N GLU A 151 18.96 8.66 -4.45
CA GLU A 151 19.61 7.88 -5.50
C GLU A 151 18.92 6.54 -5.84
N PHE A 152 18.02 6.07 -4.97
CA PHE A 152 17.26 4.84 -5.14
C PHE A 152 15.90 5.05 -5.80
N HIS A 153 15.48 6.30 -6.06
CA HIS A 153 14.27 6.60 -6.79
C HIS A 153 14.55 6.60 -8.29
N TYR A 154 13.91 5.71 -9.01
CA TYR A 154 13.94 5.72 -10.47
C TYR A 154 12.99 6.76 -11.05
N LYS A 155 11.80 6.90 -10.45
CA LYS A 155 10.76 7.78 -10.95
C LYS A 155 9.77 8.13 -9.85
N HIS A 156 9.24 9.37 -9.87
CA HIS A 156 7.99 9.72 -9.18
C HIS A 156 6.84 9.64 -10.17
N TYR A 157 5.64 9.37 -9.68
CA TYR A 157 4.47 9.17 -10.52
C TYR A 157 3.46 10.29 -10.34
N THR A 158 2.77 10.64 -11.44
CA THR A 158 1.59 11.50 -11.41
C THR A 158 0.35 10.68 -11.04
N PRO A 159 -0.71 11.32 -10.51
CA PRO A 159 -1.99 10.63 -10.27
C PRO A 159 -2.59 10.00 -11.54
N VAL A 160 -2.40 10.64 -12.70
CA VAL A 160 -2.88 10.13 -13.99
C VAL A 160 -2.17 8.83 -14.38
N GLU A 161 -0.84 8.78 -14.18
CA GLU A 161 -0.07 7.56 -14.41
C GLU A 161 -0.51 6.44 -13.46
N PHE A 162 -0.71 6.74 -12.16
CA PHE A 162 -1.19 5.76 -11.18
C PHE A 162 -2.58 5.22 -11.55
N GLU A 163 -3.50 6.09 -11.95
CA GLU A 163 -4.84 5.67 -12.41
C GLU A 163 -4.74 4.76 -13.65
N ALA A 164 -3.89 5.11 -14.61
CA ALA A 164 -3.66 4.30 -15.81
C ALA A 164 -3.08 2.91 -15.46
N MET A 165 -2.07 2.87 -14.56
CA MET A 165 -1.47 1.62 -14.08
C MET A 165 -2.50 0.76 -13.34
N GLY A 166 -3.36 1.37 -12.52
CA GLY A 166 -4.44 0.66 -11.84
C GLY A 166 -5.46 0.05 -12.80
N LYS A 167 -5.88 0.81 -13.80
CA LYS A 167 -6.78 0.31 -14.87
C LYS A 167 -6.16 -0.87 -15.63
N GLN A 168 -4.88 -0.77 -15.97
CA GLN A 168 -4.16 -1.87 -16.63
C GLN A 168 -4.08 -3.11 -15.72
N GLY A 169 -3.86 -2.96 -14.41
CA GLY A 169 -3.89 -4.02 -13.41
C GLY A 169 -5.28 -4.59 -13.12
N GLY A 170 -6.34 -4.07 -13.79
CA GLY A 170 -7.72 -4.60 -13.71
C GLY A 170 -8.59 -3.95 -12.62
N PHE A 171 -8.15 -2.86 -12.00
CA PHE A 171 -8.98 -2.08 -11.09
C PHE A 171 -9.93 -1.16 -11.87
N THR A 172 -11.14 -0.97 -11.34
CA THR A 172 -12.17 -0.13 -12.00
C THR A 172 -12.27 1.26 -11.41
N ASP A 173 -11.93 1.40 -10.13
CA ASP A 173 -12.10 2.62 -9.38
C ASP A 173 -10.84 2.95 -8.58
N VAL A 174 -10.59 4.23 -8.35
CA VAL A 174 -9.54 4.73 -7.48
C VAL A 174 -9.99 5.96 -6.71
N ASP A 175 -9.81 5.92 -5.39
CA ASP A 175 -9.90 7.09 -4.52
C ASP A 175 -8.49 7.57 -4.17
N PHE A 176 -8.21 8.85 -4.45
CA PHE A 176 -6.92 9.45 -4.13
C PHE A 176 -6.94 10.21 -2.81
N PHE A 177 -5.88 10.02 -2.07
CA PHE A 177 -5.55 10.70 -0.82
C PHE A 177 -4.15 11.26 -0.92
N CYS A 178 -3.84 12.20 -0.04
CA CYS A 178 -2.49 12.76 0.04
C CYS A 178 -1.99 12.84 1.46
N GLN A 179 -0.67 12.94 1.57
CA GLN A 179 0.02 13.12 2.82
C GLN A 179 1.15 14.15 2.65
N THR A 180 1.35 14.98 3.67
CA THR A 180 2.53 15.85 3.77
C THR A 180 3.49 15.29 4.80
N SER A 181 4.73 15.76 4.82
CA SER A 181 5.70 15.43 5.87
C SER A 181 5.62 16.43 7.03
N GLY A 182 6.22 16.08 8.17
CA GLY A 182 6.33 16.95 9.34
C GLY A 182 5.04 16.99 10.18
N LYS A 183 4.65 18.17 10.65
CA LYS A 183 3.51 18.33 11.57
C LYS A 183 2.14 17.98 10.96
N HIS A 184 2.05 17.85 9.66
CA HIS A 184 0.80 17.61 8.90
C HIS A 184 0.81 16.24 8.20
N TYR A 185 1.32 15.22 8.87
CA TYR A 185 1.50 13.87 8.30
C TYR A 185 0.19 13.07 8.15
N MET A 186 -0.93 13.56 8.64
CA MET A 186 -2.22 12.88 8.51
C MET A 186 -2.62 12.72 7.05
N VAL A 187 -3.12 11.53 6.71
CA VAL A 187 -3.68 11.26 5.38
C VAL A 187 -5.01 11.99 5.21
N ARG A 188 -5.20 12.65 4.07
CA ARG A 188 -6.37 13.46 3.75
C ARG A 188 -6.91 13.13 2.36
N PRO A 189 -8.23 13.27 2.12
CA PRO A 189 -8.80 13.14 0.79
C PRO A 189 -8.22 14.20 -0.17
N GLY A 190 -8.14 13.83 -1.45
CA GLY A 190 -7.65 14.69 -2.53
C GLY A 190 -6.13 14.66 -2.68
N LEU A 191 -5.63 15.37 -3.66
CA LEU A 191 -4.21 15.35 -4.07
C LEU A 191 -3.51 16.69 -3.90
N GLU A 192 -4.26 17.74 -3.57
CA GLU A 192 -3.73 19.07 -3.47
C GLU A 192 -2.72 19.17 -2.31
N GLN A 193 -1.53 19.68 -2.59
CA GLN A 193 -0.45 19.94 -1.65
C GLN A 193 0.21 18.71 -0.98
N GLY A 194 -0.21 17.49 -1.29
CA GLY A 194 0.40 16.28 -0.72
C GLY A 194 1.68 15.88 -1.44
N LYS A 195 2.82 15.87 -0.73
CA LYS A 195 4.11 15.39 -1.28
C LYS A 195 4.10 13.90 -1.61
N PHE A 196 3.21 13.17 -0.97
CA PHE A 196 2.94 11.75 -1.20
C PHE A 196 1.49 11.59 -1.60
N MET A 197 1.24 10.82 -2.62
CA MET A 197 -0.11 10.38 -2.99
C MET A 197 -0.33 8.97 -2.50
N ILE A 198 -1.58 8.66 -2.17
CA ILE A 198 -2.03 7.33 -1.79
C ILE A 198 -3.25 7.02 -2.65
N GLY A 199 -3.18 5.95 -3.44
CA GLY A 199 -4.31 5.42 -4.21
C GLY A 199 -4.95 4.25 -3.46
N VAL A 200 -6.26 4.27 -3.32
CA VAL A 200 -7.08 3.14 -2.90
C VAL A 200 -7.81 2.63 -4.14
N PHE A 201 -7.25 1.60 -4.76
CA PHE A 201 -7.78 0.98 -5.96
C PHE A 201 -8.73 -0.14 -5.60
N THR A 202 -9.90 -0.21 -6.29
CA THR A 202 -10.90 -1.26 -6.07
C THR A 202 -11.47 -1.78 -7.38
N LYS A 203 -11.99 -3.02 -7.35
CA LYS A 203 -12.81 -3.58 -8.43
C LYS A 203 -14.29 -3.43 -8.08
N SER A 204 -15.14 -3.17 -9.06
CA SER A 204 -16.58 -2.85 -8.89
C SER A 204 -17.37 -3.82 -8.00
N LYS A 205 -16.92 -5.07 -7.86
CA LYS A 205 -17.56 -6.07 -6.99
C LYS A 205 -17.47 -5.75 -5.49
N VAL A 206 -16.47 -4.95 -5.08
CA VAL A 206 -16.25 -4.61 -3.66
C VAL A 206 -17.25 -3.56 -3.19
N LEU A 207 -17.59 -2.59 -4.03
CA LEU A 207 -18.54 -1.52 -3.73
C LEU A 207 -19.98 -2.03 -3.48
N GLY A 208 -20.34 -3.20 -4.03
CA GLY A 208 -21.65 -3.82 -3.83
C GLY A 208 -21.86 -4.57 -2.52
N ARG A 209 -20.79 -4.84 -1.75
CA ARG A 209 -20.89 -5.62 -0.49
C ARG A 209 -21.05 -4.76 0.78
N GLY A 210 -20.83 -3.45 0.70
CA GLY A 210 -20.85 -2.55 1.85
C GLY A 210 -21.99 -1.54 1.92
N MET A 211 -22.76 -1.35 0.85
CA MET A 211 -23.91 -0.44 0.86
C MET A 211 -25.20 -1.24 0.93
N GLY A 212 -25.68 -1.50 2.13
CA GLY A 212 -27.10 -1.72 2.36
C GLY A 212 -27.85 -0.55 1.72
N THR A 213 -28.75 -0.85 0.77
CA THR A 213 -29.63 0.10 0.11
C THR A 213 -30.30 1.01 1.14
N LEU A 214 -29.84 2.26 1.23
CA LEU A 214 -30.64 3.35 1.80
C LEU A 214 -31.72 3.65 0.77
N ASP A 215 -32.90 3.04 0.96
CA ASP A 215 -34.13 3.40 0.26
C ASP A 215 -34.43 4.89 0.52
N LEU A 216 -34.05 5.73 -0.42
CA LEU A 216 -34.57 7.09 -0.51
C LEU A 216 -36.02 7.01 -1.00
N GLN A 217 -36.94 6.70 -0.08
CA GLN A 217 -38.36 7.03 -0.30
C GLN A 217 -38.49 8.55 -0.32
N VAL A 218 -38.46 9.12 -1.51
CA VAL A 218 -38.99 10.45 -1.78
C VAL A 218 -40.51 10.39 -1.58
N ARG A 219 -40.98 10.76 -0.39
CA ARG A 219 -42.39 11.08 -0.20
C ARG A 219 -42.65 12.44 -0.84
N GLY A 220 -43.20 12.41 -2.04
CA GLY A 220 -43.93 13.52 -2.58
C GLY A 220 -45.14 13.84 -1.68
N HIS A 221 -45.27 15.09 -1.30
CA HIS A 221 -46.56 15.64 -0.88
C HIS A 221 -46.85 16.88 -1.76
N ILE A 222 -48.00 16.76 -2.36
CA ILE A 222 -48.81 17.75 -3.10
C ILE A 222 -48.82 19.10 -2.39
#